data_932c41f56d032c91cc25ee981dd605cc
#
_entry.id   932c41f56d032c91cc25ee981dd605cc
#
_cell.length_a   1.000
_cell.length_b   1.000
_cell.length_c   1.000
_cell.angle_alpha   90.00
_cell.angle_beta   90.00
_cell.angle_gamma   90.00
#
_symmetry.space_group_name_H-M   'P 1'
#
loop_
_entity.id
_entity.type
_entity.pdbx_description
1 polymer ?
#
loop_
_entity_poly.entity_id
_entity_poly.type
_entity_poly.pdbx_seq_one_letter_code
_entity_poly.pdbx_strand_id
1 'polypeptide(L)'
;MDQNELQVLLDSLIATWENEVVEFKQAGKDYSTSDIGKYFSALANEANLLGLERAWLVFGVNNKTRTVAGTDYRPEPDRLQSLKMQIAENAEPSITFRTIHELQDPGGRVILFEIPAAPRGMPIAWKGHYYARAGESLTNLTLDKLDEMRQQTMAMDWSAQIVDTGFDHLDEQAVQTARDSFARKYANRFPEKEVMGWPLSTFLDRAHLAQDGKLTRTALLLLGKPEAAFLLSPHPAQMTWKLEGEDRAYEHFGPPFLLSTSALYQKIRNIQVRLLPNDALLAVEVAKYDQKVVLEALHNCIAHQDYARSGRIVVTEQPDRLTFENEGSFFEGQPDDYIAGNKTPRRYRNPFLAQAMTELNMIDTMGYGIHEMHVGQARRYFPMPDYDLDETGMVRMTVHGKVVDPAYSRLLMQNTDLPLVDILALDRVQKHLPVTDEMVKHLRQAKLIEGRKPNLHVSATVAKAAGSKAEYIRTRAQDDAFYAQLITDYLAKFGQASRQEIDTLLMGKLSDALDDEQKWHKISNLLSNLRRSERIKNVGSKKSSQWKLAE
;
A
#
# COMPACT_ATOMS: atom_id res chain seq x y z
N MET A 1 -5.38 -10.59 31.68
CA MET A 1 -4.01 -10.07 31.46
C MET A 1 -3.38 -9.84 32.82
N ASP A 2 -2.17 -10.30 33.04
CA ASP A 2 -1.41 -9.99 34.26
C ASP A 2 -0.79 -8.57 34.17
N GLN A 3 -0.13 -8.10 35.25
CA GLN A 3 0.44 -6.75 35.32
C GLN A 3 1.57 -6.55 34.29
N ASN A 4 2.37 -7.60 34.00
CA ASN A 4 3.44 -7.51 33.01
C ASN A 4 2.90 -7.45 31.59
N GLU A 5 1.89 -8.25 31.27
CA GLU A 5 1.18 -8.19 29.97
C GLU A 5 0.53 -6.82 29.74
N LEU A 6 -0.06 -6.24 30.80
CA LEU A 6 -0.64 -4.90 30.73
C LEU A 6 0.41 -3.80 30.53
N GLN A 7 1.60 -3.94 31.14
CA GLN A 7 2.69 -2.99 30.93
C GLN A 7 3.19 -3.04 29.49
N VAL A 8 3.44 -4.25 28.95
CA VAL A 8 3.85 -4.43 27.53
C VAL A 8 2.81 -3.86 26.59
N LEU A 9 1.52 -4.07 26.88
CA LEU A 9 0.43 -3.50 26.08
C LEU A 9 0.45 -1.97 26.15
N LEU A 10 0.56 -1.38 27.35
CA LEU A 10 0.63 0.08 27.52
C LEU A 10 1.81 0.68 26.74
N ASP A 11 2.98 0.09 26.85
CA ASP A 11 4.19 0.54 26.16
C ASP A 11 4.00 0.48 24.62
N SER A 12 3.35 -0.58 24.12
CA SER A 12 3.04 -0.71 22.70
C SER A 12 2.03 0.34 22.23
N LEU A 13 0.99 0.62 23.02
CA LEU A 13 -0.01 1.66 22.72
C LEU A 13 0.61 3.07 22.74
N ILE A 14 1.50 3.34 23.68
CA ILE A 14 2.23 4.61 23.76
C ILE A 14 3.19 4.78 22.57
N ALA A 15 3.82 3.71 22.11
CA ALA A 15 4.68 3.71 20.93
C ALA A 15 3.89 3.93 19.62
N THR A 16 2.65 3.48 19.58
CA THR A 16 1.70 3.72 18.49
C THR A 16 1.01 5.05 18.75
N TRP A 17 1.09 6.05 17.87
CA TRP A 17 0.43 7.36 18.10
C TRP A 17 -1.08 7.20 18.33
N GLU A 18 -1.72 8.24 18.95
CA GLU A 18 -3.18 8.34 18.90
C GLU A 18 -3.62 8.18 17.43
N ASN A 19 -4.60 7.35 17.23
CA ASN A 19 -5.15 7.03 15.91
C ASN A 19 -6.66 6.79 16.06
N GLU A 20 -7.27 6.25 15.05
CA GLU A 20 -8.71 6.01 15.02
C GLU A 20 -9.18 5.01 16.09
N VAL A 21 -8.29 4.14 16.62
CA VAL A 21 -8.63 3.07 17.56
C VAL A 21 -7.90 3.13 18.90
N VAL A 22 -7.09 4.16 19.13
CA VAL A 22 -6.40 4.40 20.40
C VAL A 22 -6.54 5.85 20.80
N GLU A 23 -7.01 6.10 22.04
CA GLU A 23 -7.16 7.42 22.62
C GLU A 23 -6.55 7.48 24.01
N PHE A 24 -5.76 8.52 24.29
CA PHE A 24 -5.17 8.79 25.60
C PHE A 24 -5.84 9.98 26.27
N LYS A 25 -6.12 9.86 27.59
CA LYS A 25 -6.61 10.95 28.43
C LYS A 25 -5.91 10.94 29.78
N GLN A 26 -5.53 12.11 30.25
CA GLN A 26 -5.04 12.21 31.62
C GLN A 26 -6.15 11.90 32.64
N ALA A 27 -7.36 12.33 32.37
CA ALA A 27 -8.61 12.09 33.11
C ALA A 27 -8.50 12.26 34.63
N GLY A 28 -9.13 13.33 35.17
CA GLY A 28 -9.30 13.53 36.60
C GLY A 28 -10.52 12.84 37.18
N LYS A 29 -10.80 13.02 38.50
CA LYS A 29 -11.90 12.38 39.24
C LYS A 29 -13.28 12.56 38.58
N ASP A 30 -13.52 13.73 38.00
CA ASP A 30 -14.84 14.15 37.47
C ASP A 30 -14.93 14.03 35.94
N TYR A 31 -14.11 13.17 35.32
CA TYR A 31 -14.19 12.97 33.86
C TYR A 31 -15.59 12.48 33.48
N SER A 32 -16.16 13.12 32.45
CA SER A 32 -17.55 12.92 32.05
C SER A 32 -17.83 11.53 31.49
N THR A 33 -18.81 10.82 32.08
CA THR A 33 -19.33 9.55 31.53
C THR A 33 -19.88 9.75 30.10
N SER A 34 -20.45 10.95 29.81
CA SER A 34 -20.95 11.24 28.46
C SER A 34 -19.79 11.30 27.45
N ASP A 35 -18.65 11.83 27.81
CA ASP A 35 -17.49 11.87 26.90
C ASP A 35 -16.89 10.47 26.73
N ILE A 36 -16.84 9.67 27.80
CA ILE A 36 -16.44 8.25 27.67
C ILE A 36 -17.36 7.52 26.68
N GLY A 37 -18.68 7.74 26.75
CA GLY A 37 -19.64 7.12 25.85
C GLY A 37 -19.48 7.56 24.39
N LYS A 38 -19.15 8.82 24.14
CA LYS A 38 -18.82 9.29 22.77
C LYS A 38 -17.56 8.61 22.24
N TYR A 39 -16.49 8.54 23.04
CA TYR A 39 -15.28 7.81 22.66
C TYR A 39 -15.53 6.31 22.49
N PHE A 40 -16.36 5.70 23.36
CA PHE A 40 -16.77 4.30 23.21
C PHE A 40 -17.42 4.04 21.86
N SER A 41 -18.42 4.87 21.48
CA SER A 41 -19.08 4.79 20.17
C SER A 41 -18.06 4.96 19.03
N ALA A 42 -17.25 6.02 19.08
CA ALA A 42 -16.29 6.33 18.01
C ALA A 42 -15.25 5.23 17.83
N LEU A 43 -14.59 4.81 18.91
CA LEU A 43 -13.53 3.80 18.86
C LEU A 43 -14.05 2.42 18.45
N ALA A 44 -15.25 2.05 18.91
CA ALA A 44 -15.90 0.79 18.51
C ALA A 44 -16.26 0.78 17.00
N ASN A 45 -16.78 1.89 16.48
CA ASN A 45 -17.13 2.03 15.07
C ASN A 45 -15.87 2.00 14.19
N GLU A 46 -14.80 2.70 14.56
CA GLU A 46 -13.54 2.68 13.82
C GLU A 46 -12.86 1.31 13.88
N ALA A 47 -12.88 0.62 15.03
CA ALA A 47 -12.37 -0.76 15.10
C ALA A 47 -13.10 -1.70 14.13
N ASN A 48 -14.42 -1.54 13.99
CA ASN A 48 -15.20 -2.30 13.02
C ASN A 48 -14.78 -1.99 11.58
N LEU A 49 -14.69 -0.70 11.21
CA LEU A 49 -14.31 -0.25 9.87
C LEU A 49 -12.90 -0.71 9.48
N LEU A 50 -11.97 -0.71 10.43
CA LEU A 50 -10.60 -1.18 10.23
C LEU A 50 -10.45 -2.71 10.33
N GLY A 51 -11.54 -3.45 10.59
CA GLY A 51 -11.51 -4.91 10.72
C GLY A 51 -10.75 -5.41 11.95
N LEU A 52 -10.57 -4.57 12.97
CA LEU A 52 -9.93 -4.91 14.23
C LEU A 52 -10.93 -5.49 15.21
N GLU A 53 -10.46 -6.31 16.16
CA GLU A 53 -11.36 -6.92 17.17
C GLU A 53 -11.67 -5.96 18.33
N ARG A 54 -10.82 -4.95 18.55
CA ARG A 54 -10.90 -4.06 19.70
C ARG A 54 -10.21 -2.71 19.45
N ALA A 55 -10.58 -1.74 20.26
CA ALA A 55 -9.93 -0.44 20.38
C ALA A 55 -9.64 -0.13 21.86
N TRP A 56 -8.89 0.93 22.13
CA TRP A 56 -8.42 1.27 23.46
C TRP A 56 -8.67 2.73 23.82
N LEU A 57 -9.32 2.97 24.96
CA LEU A 57 -9.33 4.25 25.63
C LEU A 57 -8.47 4.11 26.89
N VAL A 58 -7.44 4.95 27.03
CA VAL A 58 -6.45 4.84 28.12
C VAL A 58 -6.49 6.09 28.97
N PHE A 59 -6.75 5.92 30.27
CA PHE A 59 -6.69 7.00 31.25
C PHE A 59 -5.40 6.95 32.06
N GLY A 60 -4.88 8.11 32.41
CA GLY A 60 -3.63 8.26 33.17
C GLY A 60 -2.40 8.50 32.29
N VAL A 61 -2.58 8.68 30.98
CA VAL A 61 -1.51 9.05 30.05
C VAL A 61 -1.77 10.44 29.50
N ASN A 62 -0.75 11.29 29.50
CA ASN A 62 -0.82 12.60 28.87
C ASN A 62 -0.69 12.45 27.35
N ASN A 63 -1.71 12.88 26.60
CA ASN A 63 -1.77 12.71 25.15
C ASN A 63 -0.68 13.48 24.38
N LYS A 64 -0.18 14.60 24.92
CA LYS A 64 0.86 15.41 24.25
C LYS A 64 2.27 14.90 24.50
N THR A 65 2.58 14.57 25.77
CA THR A 65 3.92 14.12 26.16
C THR A 65 4.10 12.62 26.08
N ARG A 66 2.98 11.85 26.03
CA ARG A 66 2.92 10.38 26.05
C ARG A 66 3.61 9.75 27.24
N THR A 67 3.58 10.48 28.35
CA THR A 67 4.10 10.01 29.61
C THR A 67 2.95 9.60 30.51
N VAL A 68 3.16 8.58 31.30
CA VAL A 68 2.23 8.22 32.37
C VAL A 68 2.21 9.36 33.39
N ALA A 69 1.02 9.91 33.64
CA ALA A 69 0.79 10.99 34.61
C ALA A 69 -0.13 10.54 35.76
N GLY A 70 -0.66 9.32 35.64
CA GLY A 70 -1.62 8.76 36.58
C GLY A 70 -3.04 9.35 36.50
N THR A 71 -4.03 8.60 36.98
CA THR A 71 -5.43 9.02 37.06
C THR A 71 -6.08 8.68 38.39
N ASP A 72 -6.85 9.62 38.92
CA ASP A 72 -7.74 9.44 40.10
C ASP A 72 -9.20 9.13 39.69
N TYR A 73 -9.44 8.79 38.42
CA TYR A 73 -10.77 8.48 37.95
C TYR A 73 -11.33 7.23 38.63
N ARG A 74 -12.47 7.39 39.33
CA ARG A 74 -13.20 6.29 40.01
C ARG A 74 -12.26 5.30 40.71
N PRO A 75 -11.59 5.69 41.81
CA PRO A 75 -10.60 4.83 42.47
C PRO A 75 -11.19 3.58 43.13
N GLU A 76 -12.50 3.58 43.40
CA GLU A 76 -13.19 2.42 43.97
C GLU A 76 -13.56 1.43 42.84
N PRO A 77 -13.19 0.11 42.96
CA PRO A 77 -13.48 -0.89 41.92
C PRO A 77 -14.96 -1.01 41.53
N ASP A 78 -15.86 -0.92 42.49
CA ASP A 78 -17.31 -1.01 42.26
C ASP A 78 -17.83 0.11 41.35
N ARG A 79 -17.22 1.28 41.43
CA ARG A 79 -17.56 2.42 40.56
C ARG A 79 -17.08 2.23 39.13
N LEU A 80 -15.99 1.51 38.91
CA LEU A 80 -15.55 1.14 37.55
C LEU A 80 -16.49 0.10 36.94
N GLN A 81 -16.95 -0.88 37.73
CA GLN A 81 -17.93 -1.85 37.24
C GLN A 81 -19.26 -1.20 36.91
N SER A 82 -19.72 -0.23 37.73
CA SER A 82 -20.95 0.52 37.44
C SER A 82 -20.88 1.31 36.13
N LEU A 83 -19.66 1.70 35.68
CA LEU A 83 -19.47 2.37 34.39
C LEU A 83 -19.87 1.45 33.22
N LYS A 84 -19.60 0.15 33.30
CA LYS A 84 -20.02 -0.80 32.25
C LYS A 84 -21.53 -0.79 32.03
N MET A 85 -22.29 -0.76 33.14
CA MET A 85 -23.78 -0.68 33.06
C MET A 85 -24.21 0.66 32.47
N GLN A 86 -23.62 1.78 32.92
CA GLN A 86 -23.95 3.11 32.41
C GLN A 86 -23.67 3.26 30.90
N ILE A 87 -22.62 2.61 30.40
CA ILE A 87 -22.33 2.60 28.95
C ILE A 87 -23.37 1.74 28.24
N ALA A 88 -23.63 0.52 28.72
CA ALA A 88 -24.61 -0.41 28.10
C ALA A 88 -26.01 0.17 28.02
N GLU A 89 -26.45 0.91 29.05
CA GLU A 89 -27.79 1.53 29.13
C GLU A 89 -27.97 2.67 28.11
N ASN A 90 -26.90 3.32 27.69
CA ASN A 90 -26.95 4.49 26.82
C ASN A 90 -26.35 4.24 25.44
N ALA A 91 -25.78 3.05 25.20
CA ALA A 91 -25.28 2.61 23.89
C ALA A 91 -26.36 1.83 23.14
N GLU A 92 -26.40 2.00 21.83
CA GLU A 92 -27.33 1.31 20.92
C GLU A 92 -26.56 0.73 19.73
N PRO A 93 -26.45 -0.61 19.57
CA PRO A 93 -27.00 -1.67 20.45
C PRO A 93 -26.37 -1.62 21.86
N SER A 94 -27.08 -2.22 22.83
CA SER A 94 -26.64 -2.25 24.24
C SER A 94 -25.42 -3.14 24.42
N ILE A 95 -24.25 -2.56 24.29
CA ILE A 95 -22.94 -3.20 24.51
C ILE A 95 -22.06 -2.31 25.39
N THR A 96 -21.01 -2.89 25.96
CA THR A 96 -20.10 -2.21 26.87
C THR A 96 -18.67 -2.69 26.71
N PHE A 97 -17.76 -2.18 27.53
CA PHE A 97 -16.36 -2.58 27.55
C PHE A 97 -16.21 -4.11 27.72
N ARG A 98 -15.36 -4.74 26.92
CA ARG A 98 -14.99 -6.14 27.08
C ARG A 98 -14.36 -6.33 28.45
N THR A 99 -13.36 -5.52 28.77
CA THR A 99 -12.69 -5.50 30.07
C THR A 99 -12.22 -4.08 30.39
N ILE A 100 -12.16 -3.75 31.69
CA ILE A 100 -11.50 -2.56 32.22
C ILE A 100 -10.31 -3.07 33.03
N HIS A 101 -9.12 -2.76 32.59
CA HIS A 101 -7.87 -3.15 33.26
C HIS A 101 -7.30 -1.98 34.05
N GLU A 102 -6.76 -2.28 35.22
CA GLU A 102 -6.02 -1.32 36.03
C GLU A 102 -4.56 -1.74 36.13
N LEU A 103 -3.68 -0.82 35.84
CA LEU A 103 -2.23 -1.00 35.92
C LEU A 103 -1.66 0.01 36.90
N GLN A 104 -0.78 -0.44 37.80
CA GLN A 104 0.01 0.42 38.67
C GLN A 104 1.38 0.63 38.04
N ASP A 105 1.53 1.73 37.30
CA ASP A 105 2.80 2.15 36.70
C ASP A 105 3.60 3.02 37.66
N PRO A 106 4.93 3.10 37.60
CA PRO A 106 5.73 4.03 38.39
C PRO A 106 5.31 5.51 38.28
N GLY A 107 4.72 5.92 37.14
CA GLY A 107 4.17 7.24 36.90
C GLY A 107 2.75 7.45 37.46
N GLY A 108 2.11 6.40 38.00
CA GLY A 108 0.79 6.46 38.60
C GLY A 108 -0.18 5.41 38.05
N ARG A 109 -1.40 5.40 38.57
CA ARG A 109 -2.46 4.48 38.15
C ARG A 109 -2.88 4.75 36.70
N VAL A 110 -2.96 3.70 35.89
CA VAL A 110 -3.46 3.73 34.49
C VAL A 110 -4.67 2.83 34.37
N ILE A 111 -5.69 3.26 33.65
CA ILE A 111 -6.87 2.46 33.34
C ILE A 111 -6.92 2.24 31.81
N LEU A 112 -6.97 0.98 31.39
CA LEU A 112 -7.13 0.63 29.98
C LEU A 112 -8.53 0.06 29.78
N PHE A 113 -9.35 0.77 29.02
CA PHE A 113 -10.69 0.34 28.63
C PHE A 113 -10.61 -0.42 27.30
N GLU A 114 -10.87 -1.73 27.36
CA GLU A 114 -10.94 -2.59 26.18
C GLU A 114 -12.33 -2.45 25.54
N ILE A 115 -12.38 -1.76 24.41
CA ILE A 115 -13.60 -1.47 23.67
C ILE A 115 -13.74 -2.52 22.56
N PRO A 116 -14.82 -3.33 22.52
CA PRO A 116 -15.05 -4.24 21.42
C PRO A 116 -15.35 -3.48 20.13
N ALA A 117 -14.96 -4.00 18.99
CA ALA A 117 -15.43 -3.48 17.72
C ALA A 117 -16.96 -3.53 17.66
N ALA A 118 -17.56 -2.56 16.99
CA ALA A 118 -19.00 -2.58 16.72
C ALA A 118 -19.38 -3.87 15.95
N PRO A 119 -20.54 -4.48 16.24
CA PRO A 119 -20.97 -5.65 15.49
C PRO A 119 -21.11 -5.33 14.00
N ARG A 120 -20.86 -6.33 13.15
CA ARG A 120 -21.01 -6.16 11.70
C ARG A 120 -22.41 -5.66 11.36
N GLY A 121 -22.46 -4.63 10.54
CA GLY A 121 -23.71 -4.02 10.08
C GLY A 121 -24.45 -3.18 11.12
N MET A 122 -23.98 -3.12 12.34
CA MET A 122 -24.63 -2.42 13.44
C MET A 122 -23.67 -1.41 14.08
N PRO A 123 -23.61 -0.18 13.56
CA PRO A 123 -22.82 0.87 14.19
C PRO A 123 -23.36 1.18 15.59
N ILE A 124 -22.47 1.52 16.50
CA ILE A 124 -22.83 1.86 17.89
C ILE A 124 -23.16 3.34 17.97
N ALA A 125 -24.35 3.65 18.47
CA ALA A 125 -24.73 4.99 18.88
C ALA A 125 -24.50 5.20 20.38
N TRP A 126 -24.17 6.42 20.79
CA TRP A 126 -24.23 6.91 22.15
C TRP A 126 -25.36 7.92 22.29
N LYS A 127 -26.39 7.58 23.06
CA LYS A 127 -27.59 8.40 23.23
C LYS A 127 -28.21 8.84 21.89
N GLY A 128 -28.32 7.90 20.95
CA GLY A 128 -28.89 8.11 19.61
C GLY A 128 -27.97 8.81 18.60
N HIS A 129 -26.73 9.15 18.95
CA HIS A 129 -25.76 9.76 18.04
C HIS A 129 -24.61 8.80 17.71
N TYR A 130 -24.28 8.67 16.44
CA TYR A 130 -23.16 7.88 15.97
C TYR A 130 -21.89 8.73 15.91
N TYR A 131 -20.83 8.27 16.58
CA TYR A 131 -19.54 8.94 16.60
C TYR A 131 -18.49 8.15 15.85
N ALA A 132 -17.49 8.86 15.33
CA ALA A 132 -16.34 8.38 14.60
C ALA A 132 -15.09 9.17 14.97
N ARG A 133 -13.98 8.81 14.38
CA ARG A 133 -12.74 9.59 14.48
C ARG A 133 -12.26 10.02 13.09
N ALA A 134 -11.59 11.19 13.08
CA ALA A 134 -10.80 11.66 11.96
C ALA A 134 -9.39 11.94 12.52
N GLY A 135 -8.51 10.94 12.41
CA GLY A 135 -7.25 10.90 13.14
C GLY A 135 -7.48 10.99 14.67
N GLU A 136 -6.90 11.99 15.32
CA GLU A 136 -7.03 12.23 16.77
C GLU A 136 -8.35 12.91 17.18
N SER A 137 -9.17 13.38 16.25
CA SER A 137 -10.36 14.18 16.55
C SER A 137 -11.62 13.34 16.61
N LEU A 138 -12.44 13.56 17.66
CA LEU A 138 -13.78 13.00 17.76
C LEU A 138 -14.71 13.73 16.79
N THR A 139 -15.42 12.98 15.93
CA THR A 139 -16.35 13.49 14.91
C THR A 139 -17.65 12.71 14.91
N ASN A 140 -18.62 13.16 14.13
CA ASN A 140 -19.79 12.35 13.83
C ASN A 140 -19.44 11.28 12.77
N LEU A 141 -20.06 10.11 12.86
CA LEU A 141 -19.95 9.07 11.83
C LEU A 141 -20.55 9.61 10.54
N THR A 142 -19.77 9.64 9.45
CA THR A 142 -20.24 10.11 8.13
C THR A 142 -21.21 9.10 7.51
N LEU A 143 -22.04 9.54 6.58
CA LEU A 143 -22.97 8.66 5.87
C LEU A 143 -22.23 7.53 5.14
N ASP A 144 -21.09 7.83 4.53
CA ASP A 144 -20.28 6.84 3.81
C ASP A 144 -19.78 5.73 4.76
N LYS A 145 -19.23 6.09 5.92
CA LYS A 145 -18.80 5.13 6.96
C LYS A 145 -19.99 4.33 7.50
N LEU A 146 -21.14 4.98 7.68
CA LEU A 146 -22.36 4.34 8.12
C LEU A 146 -22.85 3.28 7.12
N ASP A 147 -22.84 3.63 5.84
CA ASP A 147 -23.22 2.72 4.76
C ASP A 147 -22.23 1.57 4.61
N GLU A 148 -20.93 1.83 4.74
CA GLU A 148 -19.88 0.81 4.76
C GLU A 148 -20.14 -0.22 5.89
N MET A 149 -20.42 0.25 7.11
CA MET A 149 -20.77 -0.65 8.23
C MET A 149 -22.06 -1.44 7.95
N ARG A 150 -23.11 -0.82 7.43
CA ARG A 150 -24.39 -1.49 7.12
C ARG A 150 -24.24 -2.55 6.04
N GLN A 151 -23.42 -2.31 5.04
CA GLN A 151 -23.13 -3.28 3.98
C GLN A 151 -22.45 -4.55 4.49
N GLN A 152 -21.80 -4.53 5.65
CA GLN A 152 -21.20 -5.72 6.27
C GLN A 152 -22.21 -6.81 6.65
N THR A 153 -23.47 -6.46 6.91
CA THR A 153 -24.55 -7.44 7.16
C THR A 153 -25.21 -7.92 5.88
N MET A 154 -25.07 -7.19 4.80
CA MET A 154 -25.50 -7.61 3.49
C MET A 154 -24.47 -8.53 2.81
N ALA A 155 -23.63 -9.22 3.59
CA ALA A 155 -22.71 -10.22 3.08
C ALA A 155 -23.42 -11.51 2.62
N MET A 156 -24.48 -11.38 1.87
CA MET A 156 -24.79 -12.34 0.81
C MET A 156 -23.69 -12.12 -0.25
N ASP A 157 -22.85 -13.12 -0.39
CA ASP A 157 -21.87 -13.13 -1.46
C ASP A 157 -22.56 -12.77 -2.77
N TRP A 158 -22.30 -11.53 -3.27
CA TRP A 158 -22.90 -11.05 -4.51
C TRP A 158 -22.65 -12.02 -5.66
N SER A 159 -21.47 -12.63 -5.66
CA SER A 159 -21.00 -13.51 -6.72
C SER A 159 -21.70 -14.86 -6.74
N ALA A 160 -22.19 -15.33 -5.57
CA ALA A 160 -22.93 -16.59 -5.42
C ALA A 160 -24.42 -16.50 -5.81
N GLN A 161 -24.92 -15.28 -6.05
CA GLN A 161 -26.34 -15.13 -6.35
C GLN A 161 -26.72 -15.82 -7.65
N ILE A 162 -27.79 -16.64 -7.58
CA ILE A 162 -28.37 -17.34 -8.72
C ILE A 162 -29.06 -16.31 -9.61
N VAL A 163 -28.85 -16.46 -10.92
CA VAL A 163 -29.52 -15.67 -11.96
C VAL A 163 -30.46 -16.57 -12.70
N ASP A 164 -31.72 -16.14 -12.82
CA ASP A 164 -32.74 -16.91 -13.53
C ASP A 164 -32.56 -16.76 -15.04
N THR A 165 -31.66 -17.59 -15.58
CA THR A 165 -31.30 -17.56 -17.00
C THR A 165 -30.79 -18.93 -17.48
N GLY A 166 -30.79 -19.14 -18.79
CA GLY A 166 -30.32 -20.36 -19.42
C GLY A 166 -28.84 -20.33 -19.83
N PHE A 167 -28.31 -21.49 -20.20
CA PHE A 167 -26.92 -21.66 -20.66
C PHE A 167 -26.62 -20.98 -22.00
N ASP A 168 -27.64 -20.61 -22.75
CA ASP A 168 -27.54 -19.84 -24.01
C ASP A 168 -26.92 -18.45 -23.82
N HIS A 169 -26.90 -17.93 -22.60
CA HIS A 169 -26.20 -16.68 -22.24
C HIS A 169 -24.70 -16.87 -21.97
N LEU A 170 -24.19 -18.09 -22.00
CA LEU A 170 -22.75 -18.34 -21.87
C LEU A 170 -22.05 -18.28 -23.23
N ASP A 171 -20.83 -17.75 -23.25
CA ASP A 171 -19.94 -17.73 -24.39
C ASP A 171 -19.28 -19.12 -24.59
N GLU A 172 -19.41 -19.70 -25.78
CA GLU A 172 -18.92 -21.04 -26.08
C GLU A 172 -17.40 -21.12 -25.94
N GLN A 173 -16.66 -20.11 -26.39
CA GLN A 173 -15.20 -20.08 -26.32
C GLN A 173 -14.74 -19.96 -24.86
N ALA A 174 -15.41 -19.14 -24.06
CA ALA A 174 -15.12 -19.03 -22.63
C ALA A 174 -15.39 -20.34 -21.88
N VAL A 175 -16.51 -21.02 -22.18
CA VAL A 175 -16.82 -22.33 -21.61
C VAL A 175 -15.76 -23.37 -21.98
N GLN A 176 -15.33 -23.41 -23.26
CA GLN A 176 -14.28 -24.33 -23.67
C GLN A 176 -12.94 -24.02 -22.97
N THR A 177 -12.55 -22.76 -22.93
CA THR A 177 -11.33 -22.31 -22.23
C THR A 177 -11.36 -22.67 -20.75
N ALA A 178 -12.54 -22.52 -20.10
CA ALA A 178 -12.74 -22.92 -18.71
C ALA A 178 -12.56 -24.43 -18.51
N ARG A 179 -13.14 -25.27 -19.40
CA ARG A 179 -12.95 -26.73 -19.37
C ARG A 179 -11.49 -27.13 -19.53
N ASP A 180 -10.78 -26.51 -20.48
CA ASP A 180 -9.36 -26.79 -20.73
C ASP A 180 -8.51 -26.42 -19.51
N SER A 181 -8.81 -25.29 -18.86
CA SER A 181 -8.11 -24.84 -17.66
C SER A 181 -8.36 -25.75 -16.46
N PHE A 182 -9.62 -26.16 -16.25
CA PHE A 182 -10.01 -27.12 -15.22
C PHE A 182 -9.35 -28.49 -15.45
N ALA A 183 -9.40 -29.02 -16.68
CA ALA A 183 -8.80 -30.29 -17.02
C ALA A 183 -7.28 -30.29 -16.78
N ARG A 184 -6.59 -29.23 -17.15
CA ARG A 184 -5.13 -29.09 -16.89
C ARG A 184 -4.83 -29.05 -15.41
N LYS A 185 -5.61 -28.31 -14.61
CA LYS A 185 -5.43 -28.22 -13.16
C LYS A 185 -5.60 -29.57 -12.47
N TYR A 186 -6.58 -30.32 -12.89
CA TYR A 186 -6.93 -31.62 -12.31
C TYR A 186 -6.50 -32.84 -13.12
N ALA A 187 -5.48 -32.70 -14.00
CA ALA A 187 -4.98 -33.77 -14.86
C ALA A 187 -4.53 -35.02 -14.08
N ASN A 188 -4.15 -34.88 -12.82
CA ASN A 188 -3.81 -35.98 -11.91
C ASN A 188 -5.04 -36.69 -11.29
N ARG A 189 -6.24 -36.13 -11.41
CA ARG A 189 -7.50 -36.65 -10.81
C ARG A 189 -8.49 -37.11 -11.85
N PHE A 190 -8.62 -36.38 -12.93
CA PHE A 190 -9.58 -36.62 -14.00
C PHE A 190 -8.87 -36.61 -15.34
N PRO A 191 -9.03 -37.68 -16.17
CA PRO A 191 -8.59 -37.64 -17.54
C PRO A 191 -9.27 -36.52 -18.32
N GLU A 192 -8.54 -35.82 -19.18
CA GLU A 192 -9.07 -34.71 -19.99
C GLU A 192 -10.37 -35.09 -20.73
N LYS A 193 -10.40 -36.28 -21.36
CA LYS A 193 -11.58 -36.79 -22.07
C LYS A 193 -12.81 -36.91 -21.16
N GLU A 194 -12.62 -37.22 -19.89
CA GLU A 194 -13.71 -37.31 -18.93
C GLU A 194 -14.29 -35.93 -18.66
N VAL A 195 -13.45 -34.93 -18.39
CA VAL A 195 -13.87 -33.52 -18.15
C VAL A 195 -14.60 -32.96 -19.37
N MET A 196 -14.08 -33.24 -20.58
CA MET A 196 -14.72 -32.81 -21.84
C MET A 196 -16.07 -33.49 -22.07
N GLY A 197 -16.25 -34.72 -21.59
CA GLY A 197 -17.50 -35.48 -21.72
C GLY A 197 -18.58 -35.14 -20.67
N TRP A 198 -18.29 -34.36 -19.67
CA TRP A 198 -19.31 -33.99 -18.65
C TRP A 198 -20.43 -33.14 -19.25
N PRO A 199 -21.70 -33.37 -18.85
CA PRO A 199 -22.77 -32.40 -19.10
C PRO A 199 -22.35 -31.00 -18.67
N LEU A 200 -22.83 -29.98 -19.38
CA LEU A 200 -22.45 -28.59 -19.06
C LEU A 200 -22.80 -28.20 -17.62
N SER A 201 -24.00 -28.56 -17.16
CA SER A 201 -24.43 -28.34 -15.78
C SER A 201 -23.47 -28.96 -14.75
N THR A 202 -23.06 -30.22 -14.97
CA THR A 202 -22.12 -30.92 -14.09
C THR A 202 -20.75 -30.25 -14.05
N PHE A 203 -20.26 -29.78 -15.20
CA PHE A 203 -19.01 -29.05 -15.27
C PHE A 203 -19.09 -27.73 -14.50
N LEU A 204 -20.16 -26.95 -14.73
CA LEU A 204 -20.34 -25.65 -14.11
C LEU A 204 -20.47 -25.76 -12.58
N ASP A 205 -21.19 -26.77 -12.07
CA ASP A 205 -21.29 -27.04 -10.62
C ASP A 205 -19.90 -27.39 -10.02
N ARG A 206 -19.13 -28.26 -10.67
CA ARG A 206 -17.79 -28.66 -10.22
C ARG A 206 -16.77 -27.54 -10.27
N ALA A 207 -16.93 -26.62 -11.22
CA ALA A 207 -16.09 -25.43 -11.36
C ALA A 207 -16.56 -24.25 -10.51
N HIS A 208 -17.54 -24.43 -9.61
CA HIS A 208 -18.15 -23.37 -8.80
C HIS A 208 -18.68 -22.19 -9.61
N LEU A 209 -19.25 -22.46 -10.78
CA LEU A 209 -19.89 -21.48 -11.67
C LEU A 209 -21.40 -21.52 -11.59
N ALA A 210 -21.95 -22.66 -11.14
CA ALA A 210 -23.38 -22.88 -10.93
C ALA A 210 -23.64 -23.47 -9.54
N GLN A 211 -24.91 -23.48 -9.14
CA GLN A 211 -25.41 -24.14 -7.94
C GLN A 211 -26.64 -24.97 -8.32
N ASP A 212 -26.55 -26.28 -8.16
CA ASP A 212 -27.61 -27.21 -8.56
C ASP A 212 -28.05 -27.00 -10.03
N GLY A 213 -27.08 -26.79 -10.92
CA GLY A 213 -27.30 -26.55 -12.34
C GLY A 213 -27.86 -25.17 -12.70
N LYS A 214 -28.02 -24.26 -11.75
CA LYS A 214 -28.47 -22.88 -11.98
C LYS A 214 -27.28 -21.93 -12.04
N LEU A 215 -27.27 -21.06 -13.05
CA LEU A 215 -26.19 -20.09 -13.24
C LEU A 215 -26.14 -19.08 -12.10
N THR A 216 -24.92 -18.73 -11.70
CA THR A 216 -24.66 -17.67 -10.73
C THR A 216 -24.15 -16.42 -11.44
N ARG A 217 -24.09 -15.29 -10.71
CA ARG A 217 -23.41 -14.06 -11.21
C ARG A 217 -21.95 -14.33 -11.56
N THR A 218 -21.26 -15.23 -10.84
CA THR A 218 -19.91 -15.68 -11.20
C THR A 218 -19.84 -16.29 -12.58
N ALA A 219 -20.77 -17.18 -12.94
CA ALA A 219 -20.80 -17.76 -14.27
C ALA A 219 -20.96 -16.71 -15.37
N LEU A 220 -21.88 -15.76 -15.18
CA LEU A 220 -22.10 -14.69 -16.16
C LEU A 220 -20.90 -13.73 -16.24
N LEU A 221 -20.26 -13.43 -15.11
CA LEU A 221 -19.08 -12.55 -15.09
C LEU A 221 -17.89 -13.19 -15.82
N LEU A 222 -17.62 -14.46 -15.56
CA LEU A 222 -16.44 -15.16 -16.10
C LEU A 222 -16.67 -15.73 -17.49
N LEU A 223 -17.88 -16.22 -17.79
CA LEU A 223 -18.20 -16.96 -19.01
C LEU A 223 -19.36 -16.38 -19.82
N GLY A 224 -20.05 -15.35 -19.32
CA GLY A 224 -21.24 -14.80 -19.97
C GLY A 224 -20.91 -14.07 -21.27
N LYS A 225 -21.81 -14.15 -22.26
CA LYS A 225 -21.76 -13.33 -23.47
C LYS A 225 -21.84 -11.84 -23.12
N PRO A 226 -21.26 -10.93 -23.91
CA PRO A 226 -21.37 -9.48 -23.67
C PRO A 226 -22.82 -8.99 -23.52
N GLU A 227 -23.74 -9.54 -24.30
CA GLU A 227 -25.15 -9.21 -24.29
C GLU A 227 -25.84 -9.61 -22.97
N ALA A 228 -25.31 -10.58 -22.24
CA ALA A 228 -25.84 -11.02 -20.96
C ALA A 228 -25.41 -10.14 -19.78
N ALA A 229 -24.55 -9.15 -19.99
CA ALA A 229 -24.05 -8.26 -18.94
C ALA A 229 -25.17 -7.53 -18.16
N PHE A 230 -26.32 -7.27 -18.80
CA PHE A 230 -27.47 -6.63 -18.13
C PHE A 230 -28.01 -7.44 -16.94
N LEU A 231 -27.81 -8.76 -16.95
CA LEU A 231 -28.20 -9.66 -15.86
C LEU A 231 -27.35 -9.46 -14.59
N LEU A 232 -26.21 -8.78 -14.71
CA LEU A 232 -25.34 -8.41 -13.59
C LEU A 232 -25.70 -7.06 -12.97
N SER A 233 -26.69 -6.35 -13.55
CA SER A 233 -27.16 -5.06 -13.04
C SER A 233 -27.46 -5.11 -11.52
N PRO A 234 -27.20 -4.02 -10.75
CA PRO A 234 -26.75 -2.69 -11.23
C PRO A 234 -25.24 -2.56 -11.49
N HIS A 235 -24.43 -3.60 -11.25
CA HIS A 235 -22.99 -3.54 -11.50
C HIS A 235 -22.71 -3.55 -13.01
N PRO A 236 -21.83 -2.65 -13.53
CA PRO A 236 -21.56 -2.54 -14.97
C PRO A 236 -20.79 -3.75 -15.53
N ALA A 237 -20.20 -4.60 -14.68
CA ALA A 237 -19.35 -5.74 -15.07
C ALA A 237 -18.34 -5.36 -16.17
N GLN A 238 -17.51 -4.36 -15.88
CA GLN A 238 -16.65 -3.73 -16.88
C GLN A 238 -15.24 -3.53 -16.36
N MET A 239 -14.24 -3.85 -17.18
CA MET A 239 -12.87 -3.38 -17.06
C MET A 239 -12.62 -2.30 -18.12
N THR A 240 -11.84 -1.28 -17.79
CA THR A 240 -11.49 -0.20 -18.72
C THR A 240 -9.98 -0.07 -18.79
N TRP A 241 -9.40 -0.31 -19.96
CA TRP A 241 -8.04 0.13 -20.23
C TRP A 241 -8.05 1.57 -20.69
N LYS A 242 -7.17 2.39 -20.13
CA LYS A 242 -7.00 3.81 -20.43
C LYS A 242 -5.52 4.09 -20.66
N LEU A 243 -5.22 4.75 -21.78
CA LEU A 243 -3.89 5.24 -22.11
C LEU A 243 -3.77 6.71 -21.75
N GLU A 244 -2.73 7.04 -20.99
CA GLU A 244 -2.36 8.42 -20.63
C GLU A 244 -0.94 8.73 -21.08
N GLY A 245 -0.75 9.88 -21.73
CA GLY A 245 0.51 10.36 -22.26
C GLY A 245 0.29 11.38 -23.36
N GLU A 246 1.19 11.41 -24.35
CA GLU A 246 1.03 12.23 -25.57
C GLU A 246 -0.20 11.77 -26.35
N ASP A 247 -0.39 10.45 -26.47
CA ASP A 247 -1.60 9.84 -27.02
C ASP A 247 -2.57 9.50 -25.88
N ARG A 248 -3.88 9.66 -26.17
CA ARG A 248 -4.97 9.26 -25.28
C ARG A 248 -5.88 8.27 -25.98
N ALA A 249 -6.14 7.15 -25.34
CA ALA A 249 -7.07 6.13 -25.82
C ALA A 249 -7.74 5.44 -24.64
N TYR A 250 -8.85 4.78 -24.88
CA TYR A 250 -9.47 3.89 -23.91
C TYR A 250 -10.25 2.80 -24.62
N GLU A 251 -10.43 1.70 -23.94
CA GLU A 251 -11.29 0.60 -24.41
C GLU A 251 -11.95 -0.07 -23.21
N HIS A 252 -13.19 -0.49 -23.40
CA HIS A 252 -13.98 -1.17 -22.38
C HIS A 252 -14.07 -2.65 -22.69
N PHE A 253 -13.90 -3.47 -21.64
CA PHE A 253 -13.95 -4.92 -21.69
C PHE A 253 -15.04 -5.41 -20.74
N GLY A 254 -16.10 -6.00 -21.30
CA GLY A 254 -17.15 -6.67 -20.54
C GLY A 254 -16.89 -8.16 -20.37
N PRO A 255 -17.87 -8.92 -19.85
CA PRO A 255 -17.84 -10.37 -19.86
C PRO A 255 -17.64 -10.92 -21.29
N PRO A 256 -17.05 -12.13 -21.42
CA PRO A 256 -16.56 -13.03 -20.38
C PRO A 256 -15.17 -12.63 -19.86
N PHE A 257 -15.02 -12.38 -18.55
CA PHE A 257 -13.75 -11.92 -17.99
C PHE A 257 -12.62 -12.93 -18.10
N LEU A 258 -12.93 -14.24 -18.22
CA LEU A 258 -11.93 -15.26 -18.49
C LEU A 258 -11.14 -14.99 -19.79
N LEU A 259 -11.79 -14.42 -20.82
CA LEU A 259 -11.15 -14.07 -22.09
C LEU A 259 -10.73 -12.60 -22.13
N SER A 260 -11.55 -11.72 -21.57
CA SER A 260 -11.34 -10.26 -21.63
C SER A 260 -10.09 -9.79 -20.91
N THR A 261 -9.61 -10.50 -19.87
CA THR A 261 -8.33 -10.19 -19.20
C THR A 261 -7.14 -10.35 -20.14
N SER A 262 -7.13 -11.41 -20.95
CA SER A 262 -6.09 -11.60 -21.97
C SER A 262 -6.19 -10.57 -23.09
N ALA A 263 -7.41 -10.22 -23.51
CA ALA A 263 -7.64 -9.18 -24.52
C ALA A 263 -7.17 -7.81 -24.03
N LEU A 264 -7.46 -7.45 -22.78
CA LEU A 264 -6.97 -6.22 -22.16
C LEU A 264 -5.43 -6.20 -22.10
N TYR A 265 -4.81 -7.31 -21.67
CA TYR A 265 -3.36 -7.42 -21.66
C TYR A 265 -2.73 -7.15 -23.03
N GLN A 266 -3.34 -7.63 -24.11
CA GLN A 266 -2.85 -7.42 -25.48
C GLN A 266 -2.93 -5.94 -25.93
N LYS A 267 -3.76 -5.10 -25.29
CA LYS A 267 -3.82 -3.66 -25.56
C LYS A 267 -2.64 -2.90 -24.94
N ILE A 268 -2.07 -3.43 -23.87
CA ILE A 268 -0.93 -2.81 -23.19
C ILE A 268 0.28 -2.79 -24.11
N ARG A 269 0.91 -1.63 -24.29
CA ARG A 269 2.09 -1.44 -25.13
C ARG A 269 3.34 -1.99 -24.45
N ASN A 270 3.49 -3.30 -24.50
CA ASN A 270 4.54 -4.04 -23.82
C ASN A 270 5.80 -4.17 -24.68
N ILE A 271 6.59 -3.10 -24.74
CA ILE A 271 7.88 -3.06 -25.46
C ILE A 271 8.98 -3.79 -24.70
N GLN A 272 10.06 -4.15 -25.42
CA GLN A 272 11.28 -4.66 -24.80
C GLN A 272 12.13 -3.50 -24.26
N VAL A 273 12.56 -3.62 -23.01
CA VAL A 273 13.47 -2.68 -22.34
C VAL A 273 14.86 -3.29 -22.31
N ARG A 274 15.87 -2.54 -22.78
CA ARG A 274 17.27 -2.94 -22.74
C ARG A 274 17.93 -2.42 -21.48
N LEU A 275 18.42 -3.33 -20.66
CA LEU A 275 19.21 -3.05 -19.47
C LEU A 275 20.66 -3.42 -19.78
N LEU A 276 21.59 -2.48 -19.58
CA LEU A 276 23.02 -2.71 -19.82
C LEU A 276 23.73 -2.99 -18.50
N PRO A 277 24.11 -4.24 -18.20
CA PRO A 277 25.09 -4.53 -17.16
C PRO A 277 26.43 -3.95 -17.58
N ASN A 278 27.24 -3.48 -16.63
CA ASN A 278 28.43 -2.70 -16.93
C ASN A 278 29.57 -3.46 -17.62
N ASP A 279 29.67 -4.75 -17.35
CA ASP A 279 30.77 -5.60 -17.79
C ASP A 279 30.34 -6.63 -18.84
N ALA A 280 29.10 -6.56 -19.33
CA ALA A 280 28.59 -7.46 -20.34
C ALA A 280 28.55 -6.78 -21.71
N LEU A 281 29.09 -7.44 -22.71
CA LEU A 281 28.98 -7.05 -24.12
C LEU A 281 27.56 -7.11 -24.65
N LEU A 282 26.66 -7.78 -23.92
CA LEU A 282 25.28 -8.00 -24.33
C LEU A 282 24.32 -7.32 -23.34
N ALA A 283 23.35 -6.60 -23.87
CA ALA A 283 22.24 -6.06 -23.09
C ALA A 283 21.31 -7.18 -22.62
N VAL A 284 20.77 -7.07 -21.41
CA VAL A 284 19.64 -7.88 -20.95
C VAL A 284 18.37 -7.23 -21.48
N GLU A 285 17.62 -7.97 -22.29
CA GLU A 285 16.32 -7.51 -22.81
C GLU A 285 15.21 -8.13 -21.97
N VAL A 286 14.36 -7.30 -21.40
CA VAL A 286 13.19 -7.72 -20.61
C VAL A 286 11.94 -7.02 -21.14
N ALA A 287 10.81 -7.72 -21.16
CA ALA A 287 9.54 -7.08 -21.48
C ALA A 287 9.24 -5.98 -20.46
N LYS A 288 8.69 -4.85 -20.88
CA LYS A 288 8.35 -3.72 -20.00
C LYS A 288 7.44 -4.16 -18.85
N TYR A 289 6.49 -5.03 -19.12
CA TYR A 289 5.60 -5.64 -18.13
C TYR A 289 5.61 -7.15 -18.25
N ASP A 290 5.69 -7.87 -17.15
CA ASP A 290 5.55 -9.31 -17.10
C ASP A 290 4.08 -9.71 -17.24
N GLN A 291 3.77 -10.65 -18.14
CA GLN A 291 2.40 -11.09 -18.36
C GLN A 291 1.77 -11.67 -17.10
N LYS A 292 2.54 -12.46 -16.32
CA LYS A 292 2.02 -13.07 -15.09
C LYS A 292 1.69 -12.00 -14.06
N VAL A 293 2.56 -10.98 -13.90
CA VAL A 293 2.33 -9.87 -12.97
C VAL A 293 1.09 -9.07 -13.36
N VAL A 294 0.91 -8.77 -14.64
CA VAL A 294 -0.26 -8.01 -15.12
C VAL A 294 -1.55 -8.80 -14.98
N LEU A 295 -1.54 -10.09 -15.36
CA LEU A 295 -2.73 -10.95 -15.22
C LEU A 295 -3.08 -11.18 -13.75
N GLU A 296 -2.09 -11.38 -12.88
CA GLU A 296 -2.31 -11.51 -11.44
C GLU A 296 -2.96 -10.23 -10.87
N ALA A 297 -2.46 -9.04 -11.25
CA ALA A 297 -3.05 -7.78 -10.84
C ALA A 297 -4.51 -7.63 -11.30
N LEU A 298 -4.81 -7.98 -12.56
CA LEU A 298 -6.18 -7.96 -13.10
C LEU A 298 -7.09 -8.95 -12.38
N HIS A 299 -6.63 -10.17 -12.18
CA HIS A 299 -7.39 -11.20 -11.51
C HIS A 299 -7.67 -10.82 -10.05
N ASN A 300 -6.70 -10.20 -9.36
CA ASN A 300 -6.90 -9.68 -8.02
C ASN A 300 -7.95 -8.56 -8.00
N CYS A 301 -7.94 -7.64 -8.97
CA CYS A 301 -8.99 -6.64 -9.10
C CYS A 301 -10.37 -7.30 -9.27
N ILE A 302 -10.50 -8.35 -10.08
CA ILE A 302 -11.77 -9.07 -10.29
C ILE A 302 -12.21 -9.79 -9.01
N ALA A 303 -11.32 -10.52 -8.36
CA ALA A 303 -11.63 -11.31 -7.16
C ALA A 303 -12.02 -10.43 -5.96
N HIS A 304 -11.42 -9.24 -5.84
CA HIS A 304 -11.57 -8.34 -4.70
C HIS A 304 -12.47 -7.12 -4.96
N GLN A 305 -12.97 -6.94 -6.18
CA GLN A 305 -13.94 -5.89 -6.51
C GLN A 305 -15.13 -5.91 -5.57
N ASP A 306 -15.54 -4.77 -5.09
CA ASP A 306 -16.81 -4.62 -4.38
C ASP A 306 -17.96 -4.47 -5.40
N TYR A 307 -18.56 -5.59 -5.75
CA TYR A 307 -19.65 -5.64 -6.72
C TYR A 307 -20.96 -5.03 -6.20
N ALA A 308 -21.07 -4.72 -4.92
CA ALA A 308 -22.20 -3.97 -4.38
C ALA A 308 -22.09 -2.46 -4.72
N ARG A 309 -20.88 -1.97 -4.96
CA ARG A 309 -20.62 -0.64 -5.49
C ARG A 309 -20.62 -0.71 -7.01
N SER A 310 -21.39 0.10 -7.68
CA SER A 310 -21.53 0.05 -9.14
C SER A 310 -20.33 0.64 -9.90
N GLY A 311 -19.11 0.47 -9.38
CA GLY A 311 -17.87 0.89 -9.99
C GLY A 311 -17.31 -0.13 -10.99
N ARG A 312 -16.31 0.27 -11.75
CA ARG A 312 -15.61 -0.58 -12.72
C ARG A 312 -14.14 -0.69 -12.36
N ILE A 313 -13.49 -1.76 -12.84
CA ILE A 313 -12.04 -1.90 -12.76
C ILE A 313 -11.41 -0.97 -13.80
N VAL A 314 -10.39 -0.19 -13.41
CA VAL A 314 -9.67 0.71 -14.31
C VAL A 314 -8.21 0.33 -14.35
N VAL A 315 -7.67 0.17 -15.57
CA VAL A 315 -6.24 -0.04 -15.81
C VAL A 315 -5.72 1.15 -16.60
N THR A 316 -4.93 1.98 -15.93
CA THR A 316 -4.32 3.15 -16.56
C THR A 316 -2.89 2.85 -16.98
N GLU A 317 -2.62 2.94 -18.29
CA GLU A 317 -1.29 2.82 -18.85
C GLU A 317 -0.66 4.20 -19.01
N GLN A 318 0.46 4.43 -18.32
CA GLN A 318 1.30 5.61 -18.43
C GLN A 318 2.66 5.25 -19.07
N PRO A 319 3.46 6.24 -19.51
CA PRO A 319 4.75 5.95 -20.14
C PRO A 319 5.71 5.11 -19.31
N ASP A 320 5.60 5.16 -17.98
CA ASP A 320 6.52 4.54 -17.03
C ASP A 320 5.88 3.50 -16.09
N ARG A 321 4.54 3.35 -16.10
CA ARG A 321 3.83 2.47 -15.18
C ARG A 321 2.47 2.02 -15.70
N LEU A 322 1.95 0.96 -15.07
CA LEU A 322 0.54 0.56 -15.11
C LEU A 322 -0.06 0.75 -13.72
N THR A 323 -1.26 1.32 -13.68
CA THR A 323 -2.02 1.45 -12.43
C THR A 323 -3.31 0.64 -12.57
N PHE A 324 -3.60 -0.19 -11.58
CA PHE A 324 -4.79 -1.02 -11.47
C PHE A 324 -5.63 -0.51 -10.32
N GLU A 325 -6.90 -0.23 -10.58
CA GLU A 325 -7.83 0.33 -9.59
C GLU A 325 -9.11 -0.50 -9.54
N ASN A 326 -9.52 -0.85 -8.33
CA ASN A 326 -10.81 -1.51 -8.10
C ASN A 326 -11.50 -0.95 -6.87
N GLU A 327 -12.85 -0.97 -6.89
CA GLU A 327 -13.69 -0.59 -5.76
C GLU A 327 -13.56 -1.60 -4.62
N GLY A 328 -13.64 -1.09 -3.39
CA GLY A 328 -13.55 -1.84 -2.15
C GLY A 328 -12.21 -1.61 -1.43
N SER A 329 -12.19 -1.76 -0.11
CA SER A 329 -10.97 -1.70 0.69
C SER A 329 -10.13 -2.97 0.50
N PHE A 330 -8.85 -2.94 0.88
CA PHE A 330 -8.05 -4.16 1.03
C PHE A 330 -8.71 -5.02 2.12
N PHE A 331 -9.13 -6.25 1.75
CA PHE A 331 -10.18 -6.95 2.52
C PHE A 331 -9.67 -7.61 3.81
N GLU A 332 -8.43 -8.12 3.81
CA GLU A 332 -7.85 -8.78 4.99
C GLU A 332 -6.38 -8.39 5.17
N GLY A 333 -6.06 -7.72 6.27
CA GLY A 333 -4.68 -7.29 6.58
C GLY A 333 -4.21 -6.11 5.73
N GLN A 334 -2.91 -6.07 5.48
CA GLN A 334 -2.26 -5.08 4.63
C GLN A 334 -1.47 -5.78 3.51
N PRO A 335 -1.23 -5.13 2.37
CA PRO A 335 -0.42 -5.71 1.28
C PRO A 335 0.93 -6.23 1.75
N ASP A 336 1.61 -5.47 2.64
CA ASP A 336 2.93 -5.81 3.18
C ASP A 336 2.94 -7.17 3.91
N ASP A 337 1.82 -7.58 4.49
CA ASP A 337 1.69 -8.86 5.19
C ASP A 337 1.88 -10.07 4.26
N TYR A 338 1.62 -9.90 2.96
CA TYR A 338 1.64 -10.97 1.96
C TYR A 338 2.93 -11.00 1.13
N ILE A 339 3.77 -9.98 1.21
CA ILE A 339 5.00 -9.90 0.41
C ILE A 339 5.96 -11.05 0.72
N ALA A 340 6.07 -11.46 1.98
CA ALA A 340 6.92 -12.58 2.38
C ALA A 340 6.42 -13.96 1.92
N GLY A 341 5.16 -14.07 1.45
CA GLY A 341 4.56 -15.32 0.99
C GLY A 341 4.25 -16.35 2.08
N ASN A 342 4.23 -15.93 3.35
CA ASN A 342 3.99 -16.80 4.51
C ASN A 342 2.62 -16.60 5.15
N LYS A 343 1.81 -15.65 4.64
CA LYS A 343 0.45 -15.39 5.11
C LYS A 343 -0.56 -15.90 4.08
N THR A 344 -1.49 -16.70 4.55
CA THR A 344 -2.62 -17.19 3.74
C THR A 344 -3.88 -16.42 4.12
N PRO A 345 -4.60 -15.81 3.15
CA PRO A 345 -5.86 -15.14 3.41
C PRO A 345 -6.90 -16.15 3.87
N ARG A 346 -7.71 -15.78 4.84
CA ARG A 346 -8.77 -16.63 5.41
C ARG A 346 -10.14 -16.28 4.86
N ARG A 347 -10.29 -15.08 4.33
CA ARG A 347 -11.57 -14.53 3.89
C ARG A 347 -11.40 -13.81 2.57
N TYR A 348 -12.41 -13.91 1.74
CA TYR A 348 -12.51 -13.19 0.47
C TYR A 348 -13.79 -12.35 0.49
N ARG A 349 -13.78 -11.21 -0.20
CA ARG A 349 -14.98 -10.39 -0.40
C ARG A 349 -16.04 -11.15 -1.20
N ASN A 350 -15.61 -11.85 -2.25
CA ASN A 350 -16.43 -12.65 -3.14
C ASN A 350 -15.96 -14.12 -3.10
N PRO A 351 -16.27 -14.88 -2.03
CA PRO A 351 -15.72 -16.22 -1.84
C PRO A 351 -16.10 -17.19 -2.95
N PHE A 352 -17.33 -17.11 -3.48
CA PHE A 352 -17.77 -17.99 -4.56
C PHE A 352 -17.02 -17.70 -5.86
N LEU A 353 -16.84 -16.42 -6.23
CA LEU A 353 -16.05 -16.00 -7.38
C LEU A 353 -14.57 -16.42 -7.23
N ALA A 354 -13.97 -16.16 -6.06
CA ALA A 354 -12.59 -16.54 -5.80
C ALA A 354 -12.38 -18.06 -5.94
N GLN A 355 -13.34 -18.87 -5.44
CA GLN A 355 -13.29 -20.32 -5.62
C GLN A 355 -13.38 -20.70 -7.10
N ALA A 356 -14.32 -20.15 -7.86
CA ALA A 356 -14.43 -20.41 -9.30
C ALA A 356 -13.15 -20.01 -10.06
N MET A 357 -12.61 -18.82 -9.78
CA MET A 357 -11.35 -18.37 -10.39
C MET A 357 -10.19 -19.30 -10.04
N THR A 358 -10.18 -19.87 -8.83
CA THR A 358 -9.21 -20.90 -8.44
C THR A 358 -9.40 -22.16 -9.24
N GLU A 359 -10.64 -22.65 -9.42
CA GLU A 359 -10.93 -23.85 -10.22
C GLU A 359 -10.49 -23.69 -11.68
N LEU A 360 -10.59 -22.48 -12.22
CA LEU A 360 -10.17 -22.12 -13.58
C LEU A 360 -8.68 -21.75 -13.69
N ASN A 361 -7.90 -21.89 -12.61
CA ASN A 361 -6.48 -21.57 -12.56
C ASN A 361 -6.18 -20.09 -12.91
N MET A 362 -7.07 -19.16 -12.54
CA MET A 362 -6.88 -17.73 -12.70
C MET A 362 -6.15 -17.12 -11.49
N ILE A 363 -6.46 -17.59 -10.28
CA ILE A 363 -5.82 -17.13 -9.03
C ILE A 363 -5.37 -18.31 -8.18
N ASP A 364 -4.48 -18.03 -7.22
CA ASP A 364 -4.08 -18.89 -6.13
C ASP A 364 -4.71 -18.40 -4.81
N THR A 365 -5.26 -19.31 -4.01
CA THR A 365 -5.87 -19.00 -2.72
C THR A 365 -4.88 -19.08 -1.54
N MET A 366 -3.63 -19.44 -1.78
CA MET A 366 -2.60 -19.52 -0.75
C MET A 366 -2.00 -18.17 -0.36
N GLY A 367 -2.32 -17.10 -1.11
CA GLY A 367 -1.82 -15.76 -0.86
C GLY A 367 -0.45 -15.46 -1.48
N TYR A 368 -0.03 -16.28 -2.44
CA TYR A 368 1.25 -16.07 -3.12
C TYR A 368 1.21 -14.98 -4.20
N GLY A 369 0.05 -14.51 -4.64
CA GLY A 369 -0.08 -13.56 -5.74
C GLY A 369 0.75 -12.29 -5.53
N ILE A 370 0.63 -11.64 -4.37
CA ILE A 370 1.43 -10.44 -4.03
C ILE A 370 2.93 -10.78 -3.98
N HIS A 371 3.30 -11.90 -3.36
CA HIS A 371 4.69 -12.37 -3.32
C HIS A 371 5.25 -12.56 -4.73
N GLU A 372 4.56 -13.30 -5.59
CA GLU A 372 4.99 -13.59 -6.96
C GLU A 372 5.13 -12.32 -7.81
N MET A 373 4.25 -11.33 -7.62
CA MET A 373 4.38 -10.04 -8.30
C MET A 373 5.65 -9.31 -7.88
N HIS A 374 6.01 -9.31 -6.58
CA HIS A 374 7.24 -8.71 -6.09
C HIS A 374 8.48 -9.45 -6.60
N VAL A 375 8.48 -10.79 -6.51
CA VAL A 375 9.55 -11.64 -7.06
C VAL A 375 9.68 -11.47 -8.57
N GLY A 376 8.58 -11.37 -9.30
CA GLY A 376 8.56 -11.13 -10.74
C GLY A 376 9.22 -9.79 -11.11
N GLN A 377 8.92 -8.71 -10.38
CA GLN A 377 9.57 -7.42 -10.59
C GLN A 377 11.06 -7.45 -10.24
N ALA A 378 11.43 -8.10 -9.12
CA ALA A 378 12.82 -8.27 -8.70
C ALA A 378 13.66 -8.99 -9.76
N ARG A 379 13.17 -10.12 -10.28
CA ARG A 379 13.84 -10.92 -11.34
C ARG A 379 14.03 -10.16 -12.65
N ARG A 380 13.24 -9.12 -12.86
CA ARG A 380 13.31 -8.25 -14.04
C ARG A 380 14.02 -6.94 -13.75
N TYR A 381 14.57 -6.78 -12.54
CA TYR A 381 15.37 -5.62 -12.12
C TYR A 381 14.60 -4.29 -12.11
N PHE A 382 13.27 -4.36 -12.03
CA PHE A 382 12.38 -3.20 -11.93
C PHE A 382 12.02 -2.90 -10.46
N PRO A 383 11.52 -1.67 -10.18
CA PRO A 383 10.97 -1.34 -8.87
C PRO A 383 9.82 -2.27 -8.50
N MET A 384 9.65 -2.49 -7.20
CA MET A 384 8.56 -3.30 -6.65
C MET A 384 7.19 -2.68 -6.93
N PRO A 385 6.11 -3.47 -6.95
CA PRO A 385 4.76 -2.93 -7.01
C PRO A 385 4.48 -2.05 -5.79
N ASP A 386 3.69 -0.99 -5.98
CA ASP A 386 3.21 -0.13 -4.89
C ASP A 386 1.71 -0.31 -4.72
N TYR A 387 1.25 -0.29 -3.47
CA TYR A 387 -0.16 -0.24 -3.11
C TYR A 387 -0.47 1.10 -2.48
N ASP A 388 -1.52 1.76 -2.97
CA ASP A 388 -2.06 2.99 -2.43
C ASP A 388 -3.49 2.69 -1.94
N LEU A 389 -3.70 2.87 -0.64
CA LEU A 389 -4.95 2.62 0.08
C LEU A 389 -5.48 3.92 0.71
N ASP A 390 -4.94 5.09 0.33
CA ASP A 390 -5.27 6.38 0.95
C ASP A 390 -6.70 6.81 0.61
N GLU A 391 -7.20 6.40 -0.56
CA GLU A 391 -8.58 6.66 -0.95
C GLU A 391 -9.51 5.62 -0.35
N THR A 392 -10.38 6.06 0.57
CA THR A 392 -11.32 5.18 1.27
C THR A 392 -12.24 4.45 0.29
N GLY A 393 -12.21 3.13 0.34
CA GLY A 393 -13.08 2.29 -0.49
C GLY A 393 -12.56 2.03 -1.90
N MET A 394 -11.29 2.30 -2.17
CA MET A 394 -10.61 1.92 -3.40
C MET A 394 -9.23 1.32 -3.10
N VAL A 395 -8.83 0.33 -3.87
CA VAL A 395 -7.47 -0.21 -3.89
C VAL A 395 -6.83 0.20 -5.21
N ARG A 396 -5.68 0.85 -5.12
CA ARG A 396 -4.84 1.19 -6.27
C ARG A 396 -3.50 0.48 -6.17
N MET A 397 -3.14 -0.26 -7.21
CA MET A 397 -1.86 -0.94 -7.31
C MET A 397 -1.09 -0.42 -8.53
N THR A 398 0.20 -0.12 -8.37
CA THR A 398 1.08 0.36 -9.43
C THR A 398 2.17 -0.66 -9.76
N VAL A 399 2.30 -1.02 -11.03
CA VAL A 399 3.40 -1.83 -11.58
C VAL A 399 4.32 -0.94 -12.40
N HIS A 400 5.57 -0.83 -12.00
CA HIS A 400 6.56 -0.01 -12.67
C HIS A 400 7.09 -0.68 -13.94
N GLY A 401 7.13 0.07 -15.05
CA GLY A 401 7.68 -0.35 -16.34
C GLY A 401 8.93 0.46 -16.74
N LYS A 402 9.52 1.19 -15.79
CA LYS A 402 10.74 1.99 -16.00
C LYS A 402 11.70 1.82 -14.82
N VAL A 403 12.97 1.85 -15.10
CA VAL A 403 14.03 1.94 -14.08
C VAL A 403 13.94 3.31 -13.40
N VAL A 404 13.86 3.32 -12.07
CA VAL A 404 13.85 4.54 -11.24
C VAL A 404 15.28 4.92 -10.88
N ASP A 405 16.03 4.00 -10.27
CA ASP A 405 17.47 4.19 -10.01
C ASP A 405 18.28 3.12 -10.76
N PRO A 406 19.11 3.51 -11.75
CA PRO A 406 19.96 2.55 -12.45
C PRO A 406 20.92 1.77 -11.51
N ALA A 407 21.30 2.33 -10.36
CA ALA A 407 22.15 1.63 -9.40
C ALA A 407 21.41 0.46 -8.76
N TYR A 408 20.12 0.62 -8.47
CA TYR A 408 19.26 -0.47 -7.95
C TYR A 408 19.16 -1.62 -8.96
N SER A 409 18.79 -1.33 -10.20
CA SER A 409 18.65 -2.37 -11.23
C SER A 409 19.97 -3.11 -11.48
N ARG A 410 21.10 -2.41 -11.51
CA ARG A 410 22.43 -3.00 -11.67
C ARG A 410 22.82 -3.87 -10.47
N LEU A 411 22.52 -3.40 -9.26
CA LEU A 411 22.79 -4.17 -8.05
C LEU A 411 22.05 -5.51 -8.08
N LEU A 412 20.77 -5.51 -8.49
CA LEU A 412 20.01 -6.74 -8.65
C LEU A 412 20.56 -7.66 -9.74
N MET A 413 21.04 -7.12 -10.86
CA MET A 413 21.66 -7.92 -11.93
C MET A 413 22.96 -8.61 -11.47
N GLN A 414 23.73 -7.96 -10.60
CA GLN A 414 25.01 -8.48 -10.11
C GLN A 414 24.85 -9.41 -8.91
N ASN A 415 23.77 -9.29 -8.17
CA ASN A 415 23.51 -10.05 -6.95
C ASN A 415 22.13 -10.72 -7.04
N THR A 416 22.04 -11.76 -7.85
CA THR A 416 20.78 -12.50 -8.10
C THR A 416 20.24 -13.24 -6.88
N ASP A 417 21.09 -13.44 -5.87
CA ASP A 417 20.76 -14.21 -4.65
C ASP A 417 20.42 -13.30 -3.45
N LEU A 418 20.20 -12.01 -3.68
CA LEU A 418 19.77 -11.11 -2.60
C LEU A 418 18.44 -11.57 -1.99
N PRO A 419 18.34 -11.61 -0.64
CA PRO A 419 17.09 -11.89 0.03
C PRO A 419 16.01 -10.86 -0.36
N LEU A 420 14.76 -11.31 -0.53
CA LEU A 420 13.65 -10.43 -0.89
C LEU A 420 13.49 -9.26 0.08
N VAL A 421 13.74 -9.47 1.37
CA VAL A 421 13.67 -8.42 2.40
C VAL A 421 14.68 -7.29 2.13
N ASP A 422 15.86 -7.61 1.63
CA ASP A 422 16.88 -6.63 1.28
C ASP A 422 16.50 -5.88 -0.01
N ILE A 423 15.95 -6.61 -0.99
CA ILE A 423 15.44 -6.01 -2.24
C ILE A 423 14.32 -5.01 -1.95
N LEU A 424 13.36 -5.36 -1.07
CA LEU A 424 12.28 -4.47 -0.63
C LEU A 424 12.82 -3.21 0.05
N ALA A 425 13.79 -3.37 0.94
CA ALA A 425 14.41 -2.23 1.62
C ALA A 425 15.19 -1.33 0.65
N LEU A 426 15.88 -1.91 -0.34
CA LEU A 426 16.56 -1.18 -1.41
C LEU A 426 15.56 -0.46 -2.32
N ASP A 427 14.40 -1.08 -2.60
CA ASP A 427 13.32 -0.45 -3.36
C ASP A 427 12.78 0.80 -2.62
N ARG A 428 12.58 0.70 -1.30
CA ARG A 428 12.19 1.86 -0.49
C ARG A 428 13.24 2.96 -0.53
N VAL A 429 14.54 2.61 -0.53
CA VAL A 429 15.63 3.57 -0.66
C VAL A 429 15.59 4.28 -2.01
N GLN A 430 15.44 3.58 -3.14
CA GLN A 430 15.36 4.21 -4.46
C GLN A 430 14.13 5.10 -4.66
N LYS A 431 13.03 4.79 -3.96
CA LYS A 431 11.79 5.57 -3.98
C LYS A 431 11.75 6.69 -2.92
N HIS A 432 12.84 6.86 -2.16
CA HIS A 432 12.94 7.80 -1.03
C HIS A 432 11.86 7.61 0.04
N LEU A 433 11.39 6.37 0.21
CA LEU A 433 10.43 5.98 1.24
C LEU A 433 11.13 5.71 2.58
N PRO A 434 10.42 5.83 3.72
CA PRO A 434 10.99 5.56 5.03
C PRO A 434 11.53 4.13 5.16
N VAL A 435 12.72 3.99 5.74
CA VAL A 435 13.36 2.70 6.06
C VAL A 435 13.70 2.69 7.55
N THR A 436 13.47 1.56 8.23
CA THR A 436 13.77 1.42 9.66
C THR A 436 15.26 1.55 9.96
N ASP A 437 15.64 1.95 11.18
CA ASP A 437 17.06 2.11 11.54
C ASP A 437 17.82 0.79 11.54
N GLU A 438 17.15 -0.30 11.91
CA GLU A 438 17.73 -1.66 11.86
C GLU A 438 18.05 -2.06 10.42
N MET A 439 17.12 -1.83 9.49
CA MET A 439 17.33 -2.15 8.09
C MET A 439 18.42 -1.27 7.47
N VAL A 440 18.45 0.02 7.81
CA VAL A 440 19.55 0.92 7.38
C VAL A 440 20.90 0.42 7.88
N LYS A 441 20.98 -0.03 9.14
CA LYS A 441 22.20 -0.62 9.72
C LYS A 441 22.60 -1.89 8.96
N HIS A 442 21.65 -2.79 8.72
CA HIS A 442 21.86 -4.04 7.98
C HIS A 442 22.39 -3.76 6.56
N LEU A 443 21.67 -2.94 5.77
CA LEU A 443 22.07 -2.61 4.40
C LEU A 443 23.44 -1.89 4.32
N ARG A 444 23.80 -1.09 5.33
CA ARG A 444 25.14 -0.48 5.41
C ARG A 444 26.24 -1.48 5.70
N GLN A 445 26.00 -2.42 6.62
CA GLN A 445 26.95 -3.50 6.91
C GLN A 445 27.19 -4.35 5.65
N ALA A 446 26.14 -4.62 4.89
CA ALA A 446 26.20 -5.31 3.60
C ALA A 446 26.77 -4.42 2.46
N LYS A 447 27.07 -3.13 2.71
CA LYS A 447 27.56 -2.15 1.72
C LYS A 447 26.61 -1.92 0.55
N LEU A 448 25.31 -2.13 0.75
CA LEU A 448 24.28 -1.99 -0.28
C LEU A 448 23.74 -0.57 -0.41
N ILE A 449 23.91 0.27 0.62
CA ILE A 449 23.46 1.68 0.61
C ILE A 449 24.54 2.64 1.11
N GLU A 450 24.43 3.88 0.66
CA GLU A 450 25.28 5.03 1.03
C GLU A 450 24.42 6.22 1.49
N GLY A 451 25.05 7.25 2.02
CA GLY A 451 24.37 8.47 2.45
C GLY A 451 23.92 8.43 3.90
N ARG A 452 23.22 9.48 4.35
CA ARG A 452 22.64 9.62 5.70
C ARG A 452 21.15 9.94 5.58
N LYS A 453 20.34 9.46 6.55
CA LYS A 453 18.93 9.86 6.59
C LYS A 453 18.77 11.39 6.59
N PRO A 454 17.81 11.95 5.85
CA PRO A 454 16.84 11.28 4.99
C PRO A 454 17.38 10.83 3.61
N ASN A 455 18.56 11.26 3.20
CA ASN A 455 19.11 11.07 1.85
C ASN A 455 19.95 9.78 1.77
N LEU A 456 19.26 8.64 1.75
CA LEU A 456 19.87 7.34 1.48
C LEU A 456 19.84 7.03 -0.01
N HIS A 457 20.89 6.35 -0.51
CA HIS A 457 21.02 5.93 -1.90
C HIS A 457 21.52 4.50 -1.98
N VAL A 458 21.18 3.79 -3.04
CA VAL A 458 21.76 2.47 -3.35
C VAL A 458 23.26 2.63 -3.66
N SER A 459 24.10 1.73 -3.14
CA SER A 459 25.56 1.91 -3.13
C SER A 459 26.18 2.05 -4.52
N ALA A 460 27.10 2.98 -4.63
CA ALA A 460 27.89 3.22 -5.84
C ALA A 460 29.05 2.24 -6.05
N THR A 461 29.37 1.40 -5.06
CA THR A 461 30.46 0.41 -5.22
C THR A 461 30.13 -0.54 -6.37
N VAL A 462 28.85 -0.78 -6.62
CA VAL A 462 28.31 -1.49 -7.76
C VAL A 462 28.37 -0.62 -9.04
N ALA A 463 28.22 0.71 -8.91
CA ALA A 463 28.29 1.64 -10.05
C ALA A 463 29.73 1.92 -10.53
N LYS A 464 30.77 1.69 -9.71
CA LYS A 464 32.18 1.88 -10.12
C LYS A 464 32.63 0.90 -11.19
N ALA A 465 32.03 -0.27 -11.28
CA ALA A 465 32.22 -1.20 -12.38
C ALA A 465 31.60 -0.71 -13.71
N ALA A 466 30.80 0.37 -13.66
CA ALA A 466 29.84 0.76 -14.69
C ALA A 466 30.12 2.07 -15.37
N GLY A 467 31.16 2.36 -15.96
CA GLY A 467 31.32 3.41 -17.00
C GLY A 467 30.53 4.74 -16.95
N SER A 468 29.57 4.89 -16.05
CA SER A 468 28.66 6.05 -15.93
C SER A 468 29.02 6.99 -14.77
N LYS A 469 30.32 7.25 -14.61
CA LYS A 469 30.84 8.21 -13.63
C LYS A 469 30.20 9.61 -13.76
N ALA A 470 29.79 9.98 -14.96
CA ALA A 470 29.16 11.27 -15.24
C ALA A 470 27.69 11.33 -14.76
N GLU A 471 26.94 10.23 -14.90
CA GLU A 471 25.53 10.15 -14.47
C GLU A 471 25.43 9.97 -12.95
N TYR A 472 26.36 9.19 -12.36
CA TYR A 472 26.53 9.06 -10.92
C TYR A 472 26.83 10.43 -10.27
N ILE A 473 27.72 11.23 -10.87
CA ILE A 473 28.06 12.58 -10.40
C ILE A 473 26.84 13.51 -10.45
N ARG A 474 25.95 13.32 -11.43
CA ARG A 474 24.77 14.16 -11.63
C ARG A 474 23.62 13.84 -10.68
N THR A 475 23.44 12.57 -10.30
CA THR A 475 22.31 12.12 -9.45
C THR A 475 22.63 12.10 -7.96
N ARG A 476 23.91 12.22 -7.56
CA ARG A 476 24.32 12.10 -6.16
C ARG A 476 25.01 13.34 -5.66
N ALA A 477 24.71 13.69 -4.40
CA ALA A 477 25.41 14.77 -3.73
C ALA A 477 26.89 14.41 -3.60
N GLN A 478 27.75 15.19 -4.26
CA GLN A 478 29.17 15.20 -3.99
C GLN A 478 29.38 15.74 -2.56
N ASP A 479 30.55 15.42 -1.96
CA ASP A 479 30.88 16.02 -0.68
C ASP A 479 31.11 17.53 -0.82
N ASP A 480 31.04 18.25 0.27
CA ASP A 480 31.25 19.71 0.27
C ASP A 480 32.65 20.10 -0.18
N ALA A 481 33.65 19.21 -0.03
CA ALA A 481 35.01 19.40 -0.49
C ALA A 481 35.10 19.44 -2.03
N PHE A 482 34.34 18.61 -2.73
CA PHE A 482 34.26 18.62 -4.19
C PHE A 482 33.67 19.93 -4.72
N TYR A 483 32.56 20.40 -4.15
CA TYR A 483 31.95 21.67 -4.56
C TYR A 483 32.84 22.88 -4.21
N ALA A 484 33.49 22.83 -3.05
CA ALA A 484 34.46 23.83 -2.64
C ALA A 484 35.63 23.90 -3.62
N GLN A 485 36.14 22.76 -4.09
CA GLN A 485 37.20 22.70 -5.09
C GLN A 485 36.75 23.27 -6.44
N LEU A 486 35.51 22.94 -6.89
CA LEU A 486 34.95 23.51 -8.12
C LEU A 486 34.91 25.06 -8.08
N ILE A 487 34.49 25.62 -6.95
CA ILE A 487 34.44 27.08 -6.77
C ILE A 487 35.87 27.65 -6.85
N THR A 488 36.83 27.07 -6.13
CA THR A 488 38.20 27.58 -6.09
C THR A 488 38.90 27.43 -7.45
N ASP A 489 38.67 26.34 -8.18
CA ASP A 489 39.22 26.14 -9.53
C ASP A 489 38.64 27.14 -10.53
N TYR A 490 37.31 27.42 -10.42
CA TYR A 490 36.68 28.45 -11.24
C TYR A 490 37.27 29.84 -10.96
N LEU A 491 37.45 30.20 -9.68
CA LEU A 491 38.04 31.47 -9.28
C LEU A 491 39.54 31.57 -9.69
N ALA A 492 40.29 30.46 -9.63
CA ALA A 492 41.65 30.41 -10.09
C ALA A 492 41.77 30.66 -11.61
N LYS A 493 40.81 30.12 -12.37
CA LYS A 493 40.80 30.23 -13.84
C LYS A 493 40.32 31.60 -14.33
N PHE A 494 39.28 32.17 -13.69
CA PHE A 494 38.61 33.39 -14.17
C PHE A 494 38.89 34.63 -13.30
N GLY A 495 39.66 34.48 -12.22
CA GLY A 495 40.10 35.54 -11.32
C GLY A 495 39.03 36.02 -10.35
N GLN A 496 37.79 36.13 -10.76
CA GLN A 496 36.66 36.51 -9.92
C GLN A 496 35.35 35.93 -10.44
N ALA A 497 34.33 35.84 -9.56
CA ALA A 497 32.99 35.41 -9.93
C ALA A 497 31.93 36.15 -9.11
N SER A 498 30.81 36.48 -9.75
CA SER A 498 29.60 36.96 -9.11
C SER A 498 28.84 35.80 -8.44
N ARG A 499 27.91 36.12 -7.55
CA ARG A 499 27.03 35.12 -6.95
C ARG A 499 26.27 34.34 -8.04
N GLN A 500 25.76 35.02 -9.04
CA GLN A 500 25.00 34.42 -10.14
C GLN A 500 25.80 33.42 -10.96
N GLU A 501 27.10 33.73 -11.23
CA GLU A 501 27.99 32.80 -11.94
C GLU A 501 28.29 31.55 -11.11
N ILE A 502 28.47 31.68 -9.79
CA ILE A 502 28.67 30.53 -8.90
C ILE A 502 27.38 29.70 -8.78
N ASP A 503 26.21 30.34 -8.71
CA ASP A 503 24.93 29.62 -8.74
C ASP A 503 24.77 28.86 -10.05
N THR A 504 25.04 29.46 -11.20
CA THR A 504 25.01 28.79 -12.51
C THR A 504 26.01 27.64 -12.59
N LEU A 505 27.20 27.79 -12.01
CA LEU A 505 28.22 26.73 -11.96
C LEU A 505 27.77 25.52 -11.18
N LEU A 506 27.04 25.70 -10.08
CA LEU A 506 26.72 24.66 -9.11
C LEU A 506 25.30 24.12 -9.21
N MET A 507 24.30 24.91 -9.61
CA MET A 507 22.87 24.50 -9.61
C MET A 507 22.64 23.21 -10.42
N GLY A 508 23.25 23.07 -11.59
CA GLY A 508 23.19 21.88 -12.43
C GLY A 508 24.13 20.73 -12.02
N LYS A 509 24.93 20.93 -10.95
CA LYS A 509 25.86 19.93 -10.43
C LYS A 509 25.51 19.46 -9.03
N LEU A 510 24.66 20.18 -8.34
CA LEU A 510 24.05 19.76 -7.08
C LEU A 510 23.03 18.65 -7.36
N SER A 511 22.85 17.76 -6.38
CA SER A 511 21.94 16.64 -6.48
C SER A 511 20.52 17.08 -6.82
N ASP A 512 19.87 16.37 -7.75
CA ASP A 512 18.46 16.55 -8.11
C ASP A 512 17.50 16.13 -6.97
N ALA A 513 18.02 15.49 -5.93
CA ALA A 513 17.28 15.23 -4.68
C ALA A 513 17.07 16.48 -3.81
N LEU A 514 17.69 17.61 -4.15
CA LEU A 514 17.51 18.90 -3.49
C LEU A 514 16.57 19.76 -4.34
N ASP A 515 15.57 20.36 -3.71
CA ASP A 515 14.79 21.42 -4.36
C ASP A 515 15.64 22.69 -4.56
N ASP A 516 15.15 23.63 -5.36
CA ASP A 516 15.90 24.83 -5.71
C ASP A 516 16.26 25.68 -4.47
N GLU A 517 15.40 25.75 -3.47
CA GLU A 517 15.64 26.48 -2.23
C GLU A 517 16.76 25.82 -1.41
N GLN A 518 16.73 24.50 -1.30
CA GLN A 518 17.77 23.70 -0.64
C GLN A 518 19.12 23.81 -1.39
N LYS A 519 19.12 23.83 -2.72
CA LYS A 519 20.33 24.08 -3.54
C LYS A 519 20.90 25.47 -3.26
N TRP A 520 20.05 26.50 -3.21
CA TRP A 520 20.45 27.86 -2.85
C TRP A 520 21.07 27.96 -1.46
N HIS A 521 20.47 27.31 -0.46
CA HIS A 521 21.00 27.25 0.89
C HIS A 521 22.37 26.54 0.95
N LYS A 522 22.51 25.44 0.22
CA LYS A 522 23.77 24.69 0.15
C LYS A 522 24.90 25.50 -0.46
N ILE A 523 24.66 26.21 -1.56
CA ILE A 523 25.64 27.11 -2.17
C ILE A 523 26.05 28.24 -1.22
N SER A 524 25.08 28.81 -0.50
CA SER A 524 25.31 29.85 0.51
C SER A 524 26.21 29.36 1.64
N ASN A 525 25.96 28.14 2.13
CA ASN A 525 26.76 27.51 3.17
C ASN A 525 28.18 27.20 2.69
N LEU A 526 28.37 26.72 1.45
CA LEU A 526 29.68 26.45 0.84
C LEU A 526 30.51 27.74 0.75
N LEU A 527 29.91 28.83 0.25
CA LEU A 527 30.59 30.13 0.18
C LEU A 527 30.96 30.68 1.55
N SER A 528 30.06 30.51 2.54
CA SER A 528 30.32 30.94 3.91
C SER A 528 31.45 30.14 4.56
N ASN A 529 31.52 28.83 4.32
CA ASN A 529 32.57 27.95 4.83
C ASN A 529 33.93 28.27 4.16
N LEU A 530 33.95 28.46 2.83
CA LEU A 530 35.18 28.85 2.09
C LEU A 530 35.70 30.23 2.53
N ARG A 531 34.82 31.17 2.81
CA ARG A 531 35.20 32.48 3.36
C ARG A 531 35.72 32.36 4.79
N ARG A 532 35.09 31.56 5.63
CA ARG A 532 35.52 31.35 7.02
C ARG A 532 36.86 30.64 7.11
N SER A 533 37.14 29.76 6.17
CA SER A 533 38.44 29.07 6.04
C SER A 533 39.48 29.86 5.25
N GLU A 534 39.22 31.16 5.01
CA GLU A 534 40.12 32.09 4.31
C GLU A 534 40.61 31.64 2.92
N ARG A 535 39.84 30.76 2.26
CA ARG A 535 40.14 30.30 0.88
C ARG A 535 39.60 31.24 -0.18
N ILE A 536 38.55 31.98 0.11
CA ILE A 536 37.96 33.01 -0.77
C ILE A 536 37.59 34.27 0.02
N LYS A 537 37.59 35.41 -0.67
CA LYS A 537 37.14 36.70 -0.11
C LYS A 537 36.09 37.36 -1.01
N ASN A 538 35.13 38.06 -0.41
CA ASN A 538 34.19 38.90 -1.16
C ASN A 538 34.76 40.31 -1.31
N VAL A 539 34.95 40.74 -2.52
CA VAL A 539 35.45 42.08 -2.85
C VAL A 539 34.37 43.03 -3.36
N GLY A 540 33.11 42.52 -3.49
CA GLY A 540 31.95 43.31 -3.89
C GLY A 540 31.12 43.83 -2.70
N SER A 541 30.07 44.59 -3.00
CA SER A 541 29.12 45.09 -2.00
C SER A 541 28.15 43.97 -1.52
N LYS A 542 27.40 44.21 -0.42
CA LYS A 542 26.36 43.27 0.06
C LYS A 542 25.25 43.01 -0.98
N LYS A 543 24.98 43.93 -1.90
CA LYS A 543 23.96 43.78 -2.97
C LYS A 543 24.55 43.20 -4.27
N SER A 544 25.87 43.24 -4.48
CA SER A 544 26.57 42.71 -5.65
C SER A 544 27.88 42.06 -5.20
N SER A 545 27.78 40.84 -4.68
CA SER A 545 28.93 40.10 -4.18
C SER A 545 29.79 39.61 -5.34
N GLN A 546 31.12 39.88 -5.22
CA GLN A 546 32.16 39.41 -6.14
C GLN A 546 33.19 38.60 -5.33
N TRP A 547 33.35 37.34 -5.69
CA TRP A 547 34.23 36.41 -5.00
C TRP A 547 35.56 36.28 -5.70
N LYS A 548 36.65 36.25 -4.95
CA LYS A 548 38.03 35.98 -5.41
C LYS A 548 38.70 35.00 -4.48
N LEU A 549 39.76 34.33 -4.95
CA LEU A 549 40.64 33.60 -4.06
C LEU A 549 41.23 34.57 -3.01
N ALA A 550 41.34 34.10 -1.78
CA ALA A 550 42.17 34.80 -0.80
C ALA A 550 43.66 34.55 -1.15
N GLU A 551 44.46 35.58 -1.13
CA GLU A 551 45.91 35.48 -1.35
C GLU A 551 46.55 34.76 -0.18
#